data_6cf7543727d8fdc1b33c9f2fe2bcafbc
#
_entry.id   6cf7543727d8fdc1b33c9f2fe2bcafbc
#
_cell.length_a   1.000
_cell.length_b   1.000
_cell.length_c   1.000
_cell.angle_alpha   90.00
_cell.angle_beta   90.00
_cell.angle_gamma   90.00
#
_symmetry.space_group_name_H-M   'P 1'
#
loop_
_entity.id
_entity.type
_entity.pdbx_description
1 polymer ?
#
loop_
_entity_poly.entity_id
_entity_poly.type
_entity_poly.pdbx_seq_one_letter_code
_entity_poly.pdbx_strand_id
1 'polypeptide(L)'
;MLNFTAGPVQSFKTVLEIGARQIPYFRTSEFSEIILENECIMKKFVKADDNSRVVFITGSGTASMEAAVMNTLTERDKAIVINGGTFGSRFVQLCKIHNIPWDEIRLEVGKSLTAENLEAFDRKGYTAFLVNIHETSTGVYYDLDLISKFCKRNNLFLIVDGISSFLADEISMVEKEIDILITGSQKALACPPGISMIILSQEAISRVNTNKTKCLYFDLKNALKDGERGQTPFTPSVGILLQMNCRLKDIECGGGVEAEIQRIHQLAADFREKIKDLPLEIVSESLSNAVTPLHPITASAYKIFEILKDEYDIWVCPNGGKLKEKLFRVGHMGDLKPEDNTTLVNSLKDMRSRGLI
;
A
#
# COMPACT_ATOMS: atom_id res chain seq x y z
N MET A 1 -3.53 20.35 13.67
CA MET A 1 -3.25 19.83 12.31
C MET A 1 -4.08 18.57 12.07
N LEU A 2 -4.93 18.58 11.04
CA LEU A 2 -5.62 17.38 10.56
C LEU A 2 -4.88 16.83 9.33
N ASN A 3 -4.65 15.52 9.29
CA ASN A 3 -3.85 14.89 8.25
C ASN A 3 -4.68 13.90 7.41
N PHE A 4 -5.15 14.36 6.26
CA PHE A 4 -5.83 13.58 5.22
C PHE A 4 -4.89 13.18 4.07
N THR A 5 -3.58 13.08 4.31
CA THR A 5 -2.67 12.60 3.25
C THR A 5 -2.82 11.10 3.02
N ALA A 6 -2.37 10.64 1.86
CA ALA A 6 -2.35 9.21 1.53
C ALA A 6 -1.20 8.43 2.22
N GLY A 7 -0.48 9.06 3.14
CA GLY A 7 0.63 8.51 3.93
C GLY A 7 1.92 9.32 3.81
N PRO A 8 2.64 9.55 4.93
CA PRO A 8 2.31 9.09 6.29
C PRO A 8 0.99 9.65 6.80
N VAL A 9 0.18 8.78 7.42
CA VAL A 9 -1.11 9.16 7.97
C VAL A 9 -1.01 9.53 9.46
N GLN A 10 -2.08 10.06 10.04
CA GLN A 10 -2.15 10.35 11.48
C GLN A 10 -2.10 9.07 12.30
N SER A 11 -1.14 8.96 13.21
CA SER A 11 -0.98 7.80 14.09
C SER A 11 -1.94 7.84 15.28
N PHE A 12 -2.36 6.65 15.72
CA PHE A 12 -3.16 6.51 16.94
C PHE A 12 -2.35 6.84 18.20
N LYS A 13 -3.03 7.29 19.24
CA LYS A 13 -2.40 7.67 20.52
C LYS A 13 -1.55 6.54 21.11
N THR A 14 -2.04 5.30 21.09
CA THR A 14 -1.30 4.12 21.55
C THR A 14 0.02 3.92 20.82
N VAL A 15 0.05 4.13 19.51
CA VAL A 15 1.26 4.06 18.66
C VAL A 15 2.25 5.16 19.03
N LEU A 16 1.76 6.40 19.28
CA LEU A 16 2.60 7.54 19.68
C LEU A 16 3.22 7.31 21.06
N GLU A 17 2.47 6.76 22.00
CA GLU A 17 2.94 6.44 23.36
C GLU A 17 4.06 5.40 23.36
N ILE A 18 3.98 4.37 22.49
CA ILE A 18 5.07 3.41 22.28
C ILE A 18 6.29 4.10 21.69
N GLY A 19 6.09 4.98 20.70
CA GLY A 19 7.17 5.72 20.04
C GLY A 19 7.93 6.69 20.97
N ALA A 20 7.31 7.12 22.07
CA ALA A 20 7.94 7.97 23.07
C ALA A 20 8.83 7.21 24.08
N ARG A 21 8.82 5.88 24.07
CA ARG A 21 9.58 5.05 25.01
C ARG A 21 11.03 4.87 24.56
N GLN A 22 11.90 4.56 25.54
CA GLN A 22 13.30 4.17 25.24
C GLN A 22 13.30 2.89 24.41
N ILE A 23 14.07 2.89 23.31
CA ILE A 23 14.23 1.74 22.43
C ILE A 23 15.12 0.67 23.09
N PRO A 24 14.64 -0.59 23.24
CA PRO A 24 15.45 -1.68 23.79
C PRO A 24 16.46 -2.20 22.78
N TYR A 25 17.45 -2.95 23.29
CA TYR A 25 18.33 -3.72 22.41
C TYR A 25 17.56 -4.89 21.75
N PHE A 26 17.72 -5.05 20.45
CA PHE A 26 16.88 -5.95 19.64
C PHE A 26 17.38 -7.41 19.56
N ARG A 27 18.63 -7.72 19.91
CA ARG A 27 19.18 -9.09 19.91
C ARG A 27 18.83 -9.81 21.23
N THR A 28 17.55 -9.84 21.58
CA THR A 28 17.01 -10.49 22.79
C THR A 28 15.87 -11.42 22.43
N SER A 29 15.53 -12.37 23.32
CA SER A 29 14.40 -13.28 23.17
C SER A 29 13.06 -12.54 23.12
N GLU A 30 12.91 -11.52 23.97
CA GLU A 30 11.69 -10.72 24.07
C GLU A 30 11.40 -9.98 22.77
N PHE A 31 12.43 -9.44 22.12
CA PHE A 31 12.25 -8.80 20.82
C PHE A 31 11.98 -9.83 19.72
N SER A 32 12.60 -11.02 19.79
CA SER A 32 12.29 -12.12 18.87
C SER A 32 10.82 -12.56 18.94
N GLU A 33 10.26 -12.64 20.14
CA GLU A 33 8.83 -12.95 20.33
C GLU A 33 7.93 -11.89 19.68
N ILE A 34 8.26 -10.61 19.79
CA ILE A 34 7.52 -9.52 19.15
C ILE A 34 7.54 -9.65 17.62
N ILE A 35 8.68 -9.99 17.02
CA ILE A 35 8.79 -10.18 15.57
C ILE A 35 7.95 -11.38 15.11
N LEU A 36 8.02 -12.50 15.82
CA LEU A 36 7.22 -13.69 15.50
C LEU A 36 5.72 -13.44 15.67
N GLU A 37 5.33 -12.69 16.70
CA GLU A 37 3.94 -12.25 16.90
C GLU A 37 3.47 -11.34 15.77
N ASN A 38 4.29 -10.33 15.37
CA ASN A 38 3.98 -9.48 14.23
C ASN A 38 3.79 -10.30 12.95
N GLU A 39 4.66 -11.28 12.68
CA GLU A 39 4.53 -12.18 11.53
C GLU A 39 3.20 -12.97 11.60
N CYS A 40 2.87 -13.52 12.75
CA CYS A 40 1.64 -14.31 12.96
C CYS A 40 0.39 -13.46 12.67
N ILE A 41 0.30 -12.27 13.27
CA ILE A 41 -0.87 -11.38 13.09
C ILE A 41 -0.96 -10.88 11.63
N MET A 42 0.18 -10.53 11.03
CA MET A 42 0.22 -10.09 9.61
C MET A 42 -0.31 -11.17 8.67
N LYS A 43 0.12 -12.43 8.83
CA LYS A 43 -0.38 -13.57 8.04
C LYS A 43 -1.89 -13.73 8.16
N LYS A 44 -2.41 -13.64 9.39
CA LYS A 44 -3.84 -13.72 9.68
C LYS A 44 -4.61 -12.60 8.97
N PHE A 45 -4.11 -11.35 9.03
CA PHE A 45 -4.79 -10.19 8.45
C PHE A 45 -4.89 -10.23 6.92
N VAL A 46 -3.93 -10.84 6.24
CA VAL A 46 -3.96 -11.01 4.78
C VAL A 46 -4.45 -12.38 4.33
N LYS A 47 -4.98 -13.19 5.26
CA LYS A 47 -5.47 -14.55 5.01
C LYS A 47 -4.44 -15.37 4.21
N ALA A 48 -3.16 -15.32 4.66
CA ALA A 48 -2.08 -16.09 4.08
C ALA A 48 -2.07 -17.54 4.62
N ASP A 49 -1.46 -18.45 3.86
CA ASP A 49 -1.26 -19.84 4.29
C ASP A 49 -0.30 -19.93 5.48
N ASP A 50 -0.45 -20.98 6.31
CA ASP A 50 0.39 -21.20 7.49
C ASP A 50 1.89 -21.31 7.15
N ASN A 51 2.24 -21.84 5.97
CA ASN A 51 3.61 -21.94 5.49
C ASN A 51 4.16 -20.63 4.88
N SER A 52 3.33 -19.61 4.75
CA SER A 52 3.77 -18.28 4.32
C SER A 52 4.66 -17.64 5.38
N ARG A 53 5.55 -16.74 4.93
CA ARG A 53 6.47 -16.00 5.80
C ARG A 53 6.34 -14.49 5.58
N VAL A 54 6.67 -13.72 6.62
CA VAL A 54 6.73 -12.26 6.54
C VAL A 54 8.15 -11.76 6.77
N VAL A 55 8.67 -11.01 5.83
CA VAL A 55 9.98 -10.33 5.96
C VAL A 55 9.75 -8.85 6.23
N PHE A 56 10.37 -8.34 7.30
CA PHE A 56 10.35 -6.92 7.68
C PHE A 56 11.61 -6.23 7.16
N ILE A 57 11.45 -5.25 6.26
CA ILE A 57 12.55 -4.49 5.69
C ILE A 57 12.54 -3.07 6.27
N THR A 58 13.67 -2.65 6.83
CA THR A 58 13.87 -1.24 7.18
C THR A 58 14.02 -0.44 5.90
N GLY A 59 12.94 0.24 5.53
CA GLY A 59 12.84 0.98 4.28
C GLY A 59 11.41 1.33 3.90
N SER A 60 11.26 2.06 2.80
CA SER A 60 9.95 2.35 2.21
C SER A 60 9.39 1.14 1.46
N GLY A 61 8.10 1.18 1.09
CA GLY A 61 7.51 0.14 0.25
C GLY A 61 8.26 -0.11 -1.06
N THR A 62 8.93 0.90 -1.62
CA THR A 62 9.78 0.72 -2.80
C THR A 62 10.95 -0.24 -2.54
N ALA A 63 11.51 -0.24 -1.32
CA ALA A 63 12.56 -1.21 -0.95
C ALA A 63 12.03 -2.65 -0.99
N SER A 64 10.80 -2.87 -0.51
CA SER A 64 10.16 -4.20 -0.60
C SER A 64 9.77 -4.57 -2.03
N MET A 65 9.34 -3.62 -2.87
CA MET A 65 9.12 -3.88 -4.30
C MET A 65 10.40 -4.35 -4.99
N GLU A 66 11.51 -3.66 -4.76
CA GLU A 66 12.81 -4.03 -5.32
C GLU A 66 13.28 -5.39 -4.79
N ALA A 67 13.22 -5.61 -3.46
CA ALA A 67 13.56 -6.89 -2.87
C ALA A 67 12.73 -8.05 -3.44
N ALA A 68 11.42 -7.87 -3.61
CA ALA A 68 10.54 -8.86 -4.21
C ALA A 68 10.97 -9.21 -5.64
N VAL A 69 11.08 -8.21 -6.52
CA VAL A 69 11.44 -8.42 -7.93
C VAL A 69 12.81 -9.08 -8.06
N MET A 70 13.85 -8.55 -7.40
CA MET A 70 15.21 -9.02 -7.59
C MET A 70 15.50 -10.42 -7.03
N ASN A 71 14.73 -10.88 -6.03
CA ASN A 71 14.93 -12.20 -5.42
C ASN A 71 14.05 -13.28 -6.07
N THR A 72 12.93 -12.94 -6.71
CA THR A 72 11.99 -13.94 -7.22
C THR A 72 11.92 -14.00 -8.74
N LEU A 73 12.38 -12.97 -9.44
CA LEU A 73 12.42 -12.94 -10.89
C LEU A 73 13.86 -12.93 -11.43
N THR A 74 14.02 -13.51 -12.60
CA THR A 74 15.28 -13.62 -13.34
C THR A 74 15.09 -13.17 -14.79
N GLU A 75 16.17 -13.09 -15.55
CA GLU A 75 16.16 -12.83 -16.99
C GLU A 75 15.41 -13.90 -17.83
N ARG A 76 15.07 -15.06 -17.21
CA ARG A 76 14.28 -16.13 -17.83
C ARG A 76 12.78 -15.90 -17.68
N ASP A 77 12.40 -15.00 -16.78
CA ASP A 77 11.01 -14.63 -16.59
C ASP A 77 10.60 -13.57 -17.61
N LYS A 78 9.30 -13.53 -17.92
CA LYS A 78 8.68 -12.43 -18.67
C LYS A 78 7.47 -11.92 -17.92
N ALA A 79 7.50 -10.66 -17.52
CA ALA A 79 6.48 -10.06 -16.66
C ALA A 79 5.45 -9.25 -17.47
N ILE A 80 4.19 -9.29 -17.01
CA ILE A 80 3.17 -8.28 -17.33
C ILE A 80 3.16 -7.27 -16.19
N VAL A 81 3.21 -5.97 -16.49
CA VAL A 81 3.18 -4.90 -15.51
C VAL A 81 1.98 -3.99 -15.75
N ILE A 82 1.15 -3.79 -14.74
CA ILE A 82 0.09 -2.79 -14.77
C ILE A 82 0.69 -1.42 -14.46
N ASN A 83 0.54 -0.47 -15.38
CA ASN A 83 1.06 0.88 -15.27
C ASN A 83 -0.06 1.92 -15.49
N GLY A 84 -0.78 2.27 -14.41
CA GLY A 84 -1.80 3.31 -14.41
C GLY A 84 -1.36 4.62 -13.74
N GLY A 85 -0.07 4.72 -13.35
CA GLY A 85 0.44 5.93 -12.70
C GLY A 85 1.84 5.80 -12.13
N THR A 86 2.11 6.63 -11.13
CA THR A 86 3.46 6.74 -10.54
C THR A 86 3.94 5.45 -9.87
N PHE A 87 3.05 4.70 -9.23
CA PHE A 87 3.43 3.50 -8.48
C PHE A 87 3.56 2.29 -9.40
N GLY A 88 2.66 2.10 -10.36
CA GLY A 88 2.80 1.06 -11.38
C GLY A 88 4.07 1.22 -12.21
N SER A 89 4.46 2.44 -12.56
CA SER A 89 5.70 2.71 -13.30
C SER A 89 6.97 2.29 -12.56
N ARG A 90 6.95 2.12 -11.23
CA ARG A 90 8.09 1.61 -10.46
C ARG A 90 8.40 0.16 -10.78
N PHE A 91 7.38 -0.69 -10.97
CA PHE A 91 7.61 -2.06 -11.40
C PHE A 91 8.28 -2.13 -12.78
N VAL A 92 7.87 -1.24 -13.71
CA VAL A 92 8.56 -1.10 -15.02
C VAL A 92 10.03 -0.74 -14.83
N GLN A 93 10.33 0.25 -13.96
CA GLN A 93 11.72 0.64 -13.67
C GLN A 93 12.52 -0.52 -13.04
N LEU A 94 11.93 -1.26 -12.10
CA LEU A 94 12.57 -2.40 -11.45
C LEU A 94 12.85 -3.53 -12.45
N CYS A 95 11.91 -3.87 -13.33
CA CYS A 95 12.14 -4.83 -14.39
C CYS A 95 13.33 -4.42 -15.27
N LYS A 96 13.38 -3.14 -15.66
CA LYS A 96 14.50 -2.61 -16.46
C LYS A 96 15.84 -2.69 -15.72
N ILE A 97 15.90 -2.28 -14.45
CA ILE A 97 17.14 -2.28 -13.65
C ILE A 97 17.67 -3.69 -13.45
N HIS A 98 16.78 -4.66 -13.19
CA HIS A 98 17.13 -6.05 -12.92
C HIS A 98 17.16 -6.94 -14.16
N ASN A 99 17.04 -6.37 -15.36
CA ASN A 99 17.05 -7.09 -16.65
C ASN A 99 15.98 -8.19 -16.74
N ILE A 100 14.80 -7.93 -16.18
CA ILE A 100 13.64 -8.81 -16.32
C ILE A 100 12.89 -8.41 -17.59
N PRO A 101 12.69 -9.28 -18.57
CA PRO A 101 11.82 -9.01 -19.72
C PRO A 101 10.40 -8.67 -19.27
N TRP A 102 9.81 -7.61 -19.83
CA TRP A 102 8.45 -7.20 -19.49
C TRP A 102 7.71 -6.60 -20.66
N ASP A 103 6.38 -6.66 -20.58
CA ASP A 103 5.47 -5.81 -21.34
C ASP A 103 4.55 -5.09 -20.36
N GLU A 104 4.09 -3.87 -20.69
CA GLU A 104 3.24 -3.09 -19.79
C GLU A 104 1.83 -2.89 -20.35
N ILE A 105 0.84 -2.96 -19.47
CA ILE A 105 -0.53 -2.50 -19.73
C ILE A 105 -0.62 -1.08 -19.21
N ARG A 106 -0.56 -0.10 -20.12
CA ARG A 106 -0.72 1.31 -19.78
C ARG A 106 -2.18 1.67 -19.68
N LEU A 107 -2.56 2.22 -18.55
CA LEU A 107 -3.90 2.73 -18.30
C LEU A 107 -3.86 4.26 -18.21
N GLU A 108 -4.89 4.91 -18.74
CA GLU A 108 -5.07 6.35 -18.57
C GLU A 108 -5.43 6.68 -17.11
N VAL A 109 -5.22 7.94 -16.74
CA VAL A 109 -5.52 8.46 -15.40
C VAL A 109 -6.99 8.19 -15.04
N GLY A 110 -7.22 7.54 -13.92
CA GLY A 110 -8.56 7.23 -13.44
C GLY A 110 -9.22 5.98 -14.03
N LYS A 111 -8.62 5.33 -15.04
CA LYS A 111 -9.19 4.17 -15.72
C LYS A 111 -8.92 2.86 -15.00
N SER A 112 -9.95 2.02 -14.93
CA SER A 112 -9.88 0.67 -14.40
C SER A 112 -9.19 -0.31 -15.37
N LEU A 113 -8.66 -1.41 -14.83
CA LEU A 113 -8.21 -2.56 -15.61
C LEU A 113 -9.44 -3.38 -16.03
N THR A 114 -9.55 -3.69 -17.32
CA THR A 114 -10.65 -4.51 -17.88
C THR A 114 -10.16 -5.86 -18.39
N ALA A 115 -11.10 -6.79 -18.62
CA ALA A 115 -10.78 -8.07 -19.23
C ALA A 115 -10.16 -7.91 -20.64
N GLU A 116 -10.63 -6.94 -21.41
CA GLU A 116 -10.11 -6.62 -22.75
C GLU A 116 -8.64 -6.20 -22.72
N ASN A 117 -8.22 -5.45 -21.71
CA ASN A 117 -6.82 -5.10 -21.53
C ASN A 117 -5.92 -6.33 -21.32
N LEU A 118 -6.46 -7.39 -20.72
CA LEU A 118 -5.74 -8.64 -20.45
C LEU A 118 -5.74 -9.62 -21.61
N GLU A 119 -6.75 -9.61 -22.49
CA GLU A 119 -6.88 -10.54 -23.63
C GLU A 119 -5.65 -10.53 -24.55
N ALA A 120 -5.07 -9.35 -24.77
CA ALA A 120 -3.87 -9.21 -25.59
C ALA A 120 -2.66 -9.99 -25.06
N PHE A 121 -2.68 -10.37 -23.78
CA PHE A 121 -1.59 -11.04 -23.07
C PHE A 121 -1.88 -12.52 -22.77
N ASP A 122 -3.09 -12.99 -23.07
CA ASP A 122 -3.50 -14.37 -22.76
C ASP A 122 -2.67 -15.40 -23.51
N ARG A 123 -2.15 -16.40 -22.77
CA ARG A 123 -1.35 -17.54 -23.29
C ARG A 123 -0.14 -17.16 -24.16
N LYS A 124 0.52 -16.02 -23.85
CA LYS A 124 1.67 -15.52 -24.63
C LYS A 124 3.03 -15.74 -23.95
N GLY A 125 3.11 -16.74 -23.05
CA GLY A 125 4.37 -17.17 -22.46
C GLY A 125 4.93 -16.23 -21.39
N TYR A 126 4.08 -15.40 -20.78
CA TYR A 126 4.45 -14.67 -19.55
C TYR A 126 4.57 -15.62 -18.39
N THR A 127 5.41 -15.27 -17.39
CA THR A 127 5.67 -16.07 -16.19
C THR A 127 5.33 -15.33 -14.91
N ALA A 128 5.16 -14.01 -14.98
CA ALA A 128 4.86 -13.18 -13.81
C ALA A 128 3.88 -12.04 -14.14
N PHE A 129 3.15 -11.60 -13.13
CA PHE A 129 2.24 -10.45 -13.17
C PHE A 129 2.54 -9.54 -11.99
N LEU A 130 2.83 -8.27 -12.27
CA LEU A 130 3.20 -7.26 -11.27
C LEU A 130 2.17 -6.14 -11.29
N VAL A 131 1.57 -5.87 -10.14
CA VAL A 131 0.56 -4.84 -10.01
C VAL A 131 0.68 -4.07 -8.69
N ASN A 132 0.59 -2.75 -8.77
CA ASN A 132 0.20 -1.91 -7.65
C ASN A 132 -1.32 -1.90 -7.62
N ILE A 133 -1.93 -2.67 -6.69
CA ILE A 133 -3.39 -2.92 -6.71
C ILE A 133 -4.23 -1.66 -6.49
N HIS A 134 -3.69 -0.69 -5.77
CA HIS A 134 -4.26 0.64 -5.64
C HIS A 134 -3.26 1.68 -6.13
N GLU A 135 -3.45 2.15 -7.37
CA GLU A 135 -2.63 3.24 -7.92
C GLU A 135 -2.96 4.55 -7.19
N THR A 136 -2.30 4.75 -6.08
CA THR A 136 -2.58 5.87 -5.15
C THR A 136 -2.43 7.25 -5.81
N SER A 137 -1.61 7.37 -6.87
CA SER A 137 -1.42 8.65 -7.57
C SER A 137 -2.65 9.10 -8.35
N THR A 138 -3.50 8.17 -8.75
CA THR A 138 -4.75 8.42 -9.51
C THR A 138 -6.00 7.95 -8.77
N GLY A 139 -5.83 7.22 -7.65
CA GLY A 139 -6.90 6.72 -6.79
C GLY A 139 -7.66 5.53 -7.35
N VAL A 140 -7.11 4.82 -8.34
CA VAL A 140 -7.75 3.64 -8.94
C VAL A 140 -7.40 2.38 -8.17
N TYR A 141 -8.41 1.61 -7.80
CA TYR A 141 -8.27 0.25 -7.27
C TYR A 141 -8.58 -0.77 -8.37
N TYR A 142 -7.65 -1.65 -8.66
CA TYR A 142 -7.82 -2.68 -9.69
C TYR A 142 -8.53 -3.91 -9.12
N ASP A 143 -9.42 -4.51 -9.93
CA ASP A 143 -10.17 -5.70 -9.55
C ASP A 143 -9.23 -6.91 -9.38
N LEU A 144 -9.01 -7.28 -8.12
CA LEU A 144 -8.13 -8.39 -7.75
C LEU A 144 -8.71 -9.75 -8.17
N ASP A 145 -10.04 -9.88 -8.29
CA ASP A 145 -10.68 -11.10 -8.79
C ASP A 145 -10.39 -11.30 -10.29
N LEU A 146 -10.47 -10.24 -11.05
CA LEU A 146 -10.12 -10.26 -12.48
C LEU A 146 -8.65 -10.64 -12.67
N ILE A 147 -7.75 -10.04 -11.89
CA ILE A 147 -6.30 -10.29 -11.94
C ILE A 147 -6.00 -11.73 -11.54
N SER A 148 -6.51 -12.19 -10.42
CA SER A 148 -6.31 -13.55 -9.90
C SER A 148 -6.76 -14.60 -10.92
N LYS A 149 -7.98 -14.48 -11.48
CA LYS A 149 -8.50 -15.37 -12.50
C LYS A 149 -7.61 -15.42 -13.76
N PHE A 150 -7.10 -14.27 -14.19
CA PHE A 150 -6.19 -14.18 -15.31
C PHE A 150 -4.84 -14.85 -15.00
N CYS A 151 -4.24 -14.57 -13.85
CA CYS A 151 -2.98 -15.15 -13.41
C CYS A 151 -3.08 -16.67 -13.29
N LYS A 152 -4.12 -17.18 -12.64
CA LYS A 152 -4.38 -18.61 -12.51
C LYS A 152 -4.50 -19.32 -13.87
N ARG A 153 -5.30 -18.76 -14.81
CA ARG A 153 -5.48 -19.31 -16.15
C ARG A 153 -4.17 -19.40 -16.94
N ASN A 154 -3.24 -18.47 -16.67
CA ASN A 154 -1.96 -18.35 -17.37
C ASN A 154 -0.77 -18.90 -16.56
N ASN A 155 -1.01 -19.44 -15.36
CA ASN A 155 0.02 -19.91 -14.43
C ASN A 155 1.10 -18.85 -14.15
N LEU A 156 0.68 -17.62 -13.83
CA LEU A 156 1.56 -16.49 -13.58
C LEU A 156 1.88 -16.34 -12.11
N PHE A 157 3.14 -16.08 -11.80
CA PHE A 157 3.58 -15.67 -10.48
C PHE A 157 3.11 -14.25 -10.17
N LEU A 158 2.26 -14.07 -9.15
CA LEU A 158 1.57 -12.81 -8.87
C LEU A 158 2.25 -12.02 -7.74
N ILE A 159 2.80 -10.85 -8.10
CA ILE A 159 3.35 -9.87 -7.15
C ILE A 159 2.38 -8.69 -7.03
N VAL A 160 1.85 -8.48 -5.83
CA VAL A 160 0.92 -7.39 -5.51
C VAL A 160 1.57 -6.38 -4.57
N ASP A 161 1.71 -5.14 -5.02
CA ASP A 161 1.93 -4.01 -4.14
C ASP A 161 0.57 -3.57 -3.56
N GLY A 162 0.32 -3.96 -2.31
CA GLY A 162 -0.86 -3.62 -1.53
C GLY A 162 -0.59 -2.54 -0.47
N ILE A 163 0.47 -1.72 -0.63
CA ILE A 163 0.90 -0.75 0.38
C ILE A 163 -0.25 0.16 0.84
N SER A 164 -1.06 0.65 -0.07
CA SER A 164 -2.19 1.54 0.28
C SER A 164 -3.54 0.84 0.39
N SER A 165 -3.63 -0.45 0.04
CA SER A 165 -4.86 -1.23 0.14
C SER A 165 -4.93 -2.06 1.42
N PHE A 166 -3.78 -2.49 1.94
CA PHE A 166 -3.73 -3.29 3.17
C PHE A 166 -4.45 -2.57 4.31
N LEU A 167 -5.38 -3.26 4.98
CA LEU A 167 -6.29 -2.74 6.02
C LEU A 167 -7.33 -1.70 5.54
N ALA A 168 -7.27 -1.26 4.30
CA ALA A 168 -8.27 -0.34 3.73
C ALA A 168 -9.27 -1.07 2.83
N ASP A 169 -8.79 -2.08 2.10
CA ASP A 169 -9.59 -2.90 1.20
C ASP A 169 -9.35 -4.39 1.52
N GLU A 170 -10.27 -5.25 1.15
CA GLU A 170 -10.15 -6.69 1.43
C GLU A 170 -9.06 -7.32 0.55
N ILE A 171 -8.13 -8.04 1.19
CA ILE A 171 -7.09 -8.82 0.52
C ILE A 171 -7.03 -10.20 1.17
N SER A 172 -7.13 -11.25 0.34
CA SER A 172 -6.94 -12.64 0.75
C SER A 172 -5.88 -13.28 -0.13
N MET A 173 -4.69 -13.55 0.43
CA MET A 173 -3.58 -14.12 -0.34
C MET A 173 -3.91 -15.51 -0.88
N VAL A 174 -4.53 -16.37 -0.04
CA VAL A 174 -4.88 -17.74 -0.44
C VAL A 174 -5.97 -17.73 -1.51
N GLU A 175 -7.06 -17.00 -1.31
CA GLU A 175 -8.19 -16.97 -2.24
C GLU A 175 -7.80 -16.38 -3.61
N LYS A 176 -6.97 -15.35 -3.61
CA LYS A 176 -6.53 -14.65 -4.83
C LYS A 176 -5.23 -15.23 -5.42
N GLU A 177 -4.69 -16.30 -4.81
CA GLU A 177 -3.43 -16.94 -5.23
C GLU A 177 -2.28 -15.91 -5.41
N ILE A 178 -2.14 -15.02 -4.42
CA ILE A 178 -1.07 -14.01 -4.42
C ILE A 178 0.22 -14.66 -3.91
N ASP A 179 1.28 -14.62 -4.71
CA ASP A 179 2.57 -15.17 -4.31
C ASP A 179 3.36 -14.21 -3.43
N ILE A 180 3.30 -12.93 -3.74
CA ILE A 180 3.93 -11.89 -2.93
C ILE A 180 2.94 -10.74 -2.72
N LEU A 181 2.72 -10.40 -1.44
CA LEU A 181 2.04 -9.18 -1.05
C LEU A 181 3.01 -8.24 -0.35
N ILE A 182 3.03 -6.98 -0.80
CA ILE A 182 3.87 -5.94 -0.22
C ILE A 182 2.99 -4.92 0.50
N THR A 183 3.40 -4.53 1.72
CA THR A 183 2.74 -3.44 2.45
C THR A 183 3.73 -2.58 3.24
N GLY A 184 3.25 -1.57 3.97
CA GLY A 184 4.11 -0.63 4.69
C GLY A 184 3.47 -0.04 5.95
N SER A 185 4.31 0.40 6.88
CA SER A 185 3.92 0.88 8.20
C SER A 185 3.10 2.18 8.19
N GLN A 186 3.32 3.05 7.20
CA GLN A 186 2.86 4.46 7.19
C GLN A 186 1.49 4.69 6.51
N LYS A 187 0.78 3.64 6.13
CA LYS A 187 -0.55 3.69 5.50
C LYS A 187 -1.63 3.34 6.51
N ALA A 188 -2.58 2.47 6.20
CA ALA A 188 -3.67 2.15 7.12
C ALA A 188 -3.22 1.54 8.46
N LEU A 189 -2.02 0.96 8.54
CA LEU A 189 -1.41 0.54 9.79
C LEU A 189 -1.10 1.73 10.73
N ALA A 190 -1.03 2.96 10.20
CA ALA A 190 -0.90 4.21 10.95
C ALA A 190 0.31 4.27 11.91
N CYS A 191 1.40 3.59 11.54
CA CYS A 191 2.69 3.70 12.20
C CYS A 191 3.61 4.67 11.44
N PRO A 192 4.70 5.16 12.06
CA PRO A 192 5.68 5.97 11.35
C PRO A 192 6.25 5.26 10.10
N PRO A 193 6.68 6.01 9.07
CA PRO A 193 7.37 5.43 7.93
C PRO A 193 8.73 4.86 8.35
N GLY A 194 9.16 3.75 7.73
CA GLY A 194 10.49 3.17 7.97
C GLY A 194 10.52 1.64 7.99
N ILE A 195 9.36 0.98 8.02
CA ILE A 195 9.24 -0.46 7.82
C ILE A 195 8.32 -0.75 6.65
N SER A 196 8.74 -1.62 5.76
CA SER A 196 7.89 -2.29 4.78
C SER A 196 7.94 -3.80 4.98
N MET A 197 6.87 -4.48 4.59
CA MET A 197 6.70 -5.91 4.80
C MET A 197 6.49 -6.60 3.45
N ILE A 198 7.09 -7.78 3.33
CA ILE A 198 6.88 -8.70 2.20
C ILE A 198 6.30 -9.97 2.79
N ILE A 199 5.08 -10.32 2.40
CA ILE A 199 4.45 -11.59 2.73
C ILE A 199 4.68 -12.51 1.52
N LEU A 200 5.31 -13.66 1.77
CA LEU A 200 5.72 -14.61 0.74
C LEU A 200 4.92 -15.90 0.87
N SER A 201 4.34 -16.36 -0.24
CA SER A 201 3.78 -17.71 -0.37
C SER A 201 4.88 -18.76 -0.36
N GLN A 202 4.52 -20.04 -0.24
CA GLN A 202 5.47 -21.15 -0.35
C GLN A 202 6.20 -21.16 -1.73
N GLU A 203 5.49 -20.81 -2.81
CA GLU A 203 6.10 -20.67 -4.15
C GLU A 203 7.11 -19.52 -4.18
N ALA A 204 6.79 -18.39 -3.59
CA ALA A 204 7.73 -17.26 -3.49
C ALA A 204 8.99 -17.62 -2.70
N ILE A 205 8.84 -18.35 -1.58
CA ILE A 205 9.96 -18.84 -0.77
C ILE A 205 10.83 -19.80 -1.58
N SER A 206 10.22 -20.69 -2.36
CA SER A 206 10.92 -21.62 -3.26
C SER A 206 11.75 -20.87 -4.30
N ARG A 207 11.19 -19.86 -4.95
CA ARG A 207 11.92 -18.99 -5.89
C ARG A 207 13.08 -18.25 -5.24
N VAL A 208 12.86 -17.66 -4.06
CA VAL A 208 13.92 -17.01 -3.28
C VAL A 208 15.07 -17.99 -3.02
N ASN A 209 14.78 -19.22 -2.58
CA ASN A 209 15.78 -20.22 -2.26
C ASN A 209 16.57 -20.72 -3.48
N THR A 210 15.92 -20.77 -4.64
CA THR A 210 16.51 -21.26 -5.89
C THR A 210 17.33 -20.20 -6.60
N ASN A 211 16.88 -18.93 -6.59
CA ASN A 211 17.52 -17.85 -7.32
C ASN A 211 18.85 -17.42 -6.66
N LYS A 212 19.75 -16.91 -7.48
CA LYS A 212 21.06 -16.40 -7.00
C LYS A 212 20.84 -15.06 -6.28
N THR A 213 21.41 -14.92 -5.10
CA THR A 213 21.49 -13.65 -4.36
C THR A 213 22.22 -12.59 -5.18
N LYS A 214 21.63 -11.40 -5.31
CA LYS A 214 22.13 -10.29 -6.13
C LYS A 214 22.66 -9.11 -5.30
N CYS A 215 22.32 -9.04 -4.01
CA CYS A 215 22.79 -7.97 -3.11
C CYS A 215 22.87 -8.46 -1.67
N LEU A 216 23.50 -7.67 -0.80
CA LEU A 216 23.64 -7.99 0.62
C LEU A 216 22.38 -7.58 1.41
N TYR A 217 21.90 -6.34 1.22
CA TYR A 217 20.88 -5.76 2.11
C TYR A 217 19.49 -6.34 1.87
N PHE A 218 19.10 -6.58 0.61
CA PHE A 218 17.82 -7.15 0.22
C PHE A 218 17.88 -8.66 -0.04
N ASP A 219 18.82 -9.37 0.54
CA ASP A 219 18.90 -10.83 0.47
C ASP A 219 17.76 -11.46 1.28
N LEU A 220 16.70 -11.86 0.60
CA LEU A 220 15.55 -12.48 1.24
C LEU A 220 15.85 -13.89 1.79
N LYS A 221 16.88 -14.60 1.30
CA LYS A 221 17.32 -15.88 1.91
C LYS A 221 17.80 -15.66 3.34
N ASN A 222 18.68 -14.69 3.53
CA ASN A 222 19.17 -14.35 4.86
C ASN A 222 18.06 -13.81 5.75
N ALA A 223 17.15 -12.98 5.21
CA ALA A 223 16.03 -12.44 5.95
C ALA A 223 15.05 -13.54 6.42
N LEU A 224 14.74 -14.52 5.57
CA LEU A 224 13.91 -15.67 5.91
C LEU A 224 14.57 -16.53 6.98
N LYS A 225 15.87 -16.85 6.84
CA LYS A 225 16.64 -17.63 7.80
C LYS A 225 16.68 -16.98 9.19
N ASP A 226 16.97 -15.67 9.25
CA ASP A 226 16.98 -14.96 10.52
C ASP A 226 15.56 -14.81 11.10
N GLY A 227 14.55 -14.64 10.24
CA GLY A 227 13.13 -14.57 10.60
C GLY A 227 12.63 -15.84 11.31
N GLU A 228 13.17 -17.03 11.04
CA GLU A 228 12.80 -18.27 11.74
C GLU A 228 12.94 -18.16 13.26
N ARG A 229 13.90 -17.39 13.73
CA ARG A 229 14.15 -17.14 15.15
C ARG A 229 13.68 -15.75 15.61
N GLY A 230 12.83 -15.07 14.85
CA GLY A 230 12.32 -13.74 15.18
C GLY A 230 13.37 -12.65 15.11
N GLN A 231 14.34 -12.74 14.17
CA GLN A 231 15.40 -11.77 14.04
C GLN A 231 15.50 -11.25 12.61
N THR A 232 16.26 -10.16 12.43
CA THR A 232 16.59 -9.56 11.14
C THR A 232 18.08 -9.65 10.87
N PRO A 233 18.54 -9.72 9.60
CA PRO A 233 19.98 -9.79 9.28
C PRO A 233 20.79 -8.60 9.83
N PHE A 234 20.21 -7.42 9.73
CA PHE A 234 20.81 -6.14 10.15
C PHE A 234 19.94 -5.47 11.21
N THR A 235 20.45 -4.39 11.81
CA THR A 235 19.70 -3.60 12.80
C THR A 235 18.41 -3.04 12.18
N PRO A 236 17.22 -3.41 12.68
CA PRO A 236 15.97 -2.93 12.14
C PRO A 236 15.57 -1.59 12.77
N SER A 237 14.49 -0.97 12.26
CA SER A 237 13.81 0.15 12.91
C SER A 237 13.02 -0.36 14.12
N VAL A 238 13.73 -0.64 15.22
CA VAL A 238 13.20 -1.29 16.44
C VAL A 238 11.95 -0.59 16.96
N GLY A 239 12.00 0.73 17.12
CA GLY A 239 10.86 1.51 17.61
C GLY A 239 9.60 1.36 16.76
N ILE A 240 9.75 1.33 15.42
CA ILE A 240 8.60 1.15 14.52
C ILE A 240 8.05 -0.27 14.62
N LEU A 241 8.87 -1.29 14.77
CA LEU A 241 8.41 -2.68 14.94
C LEU A 241 7.63 -2.86 16.25
N LEU A 242 8.02 -2.17 17.33
CA LEU A 242 7.27 -2.12 18.57
C LEU A 242 5.92 -1.39 18.41
N GLN A 243 5.92 -0.26 17.71
CA GLN A 243 4.70 0.49 17.38
C GLN A 243 3.75 -0.34 16.51
N MET A 244 4.29 -1.09 15.53
CA MET A 244 3.52 -2.02 14.71
C MET A 244 2.89 -3.13 15.56
N ASN A 245 3.63 -3.74 16.48
CA ASN A 245 3.10 -4.76 17.38
C ASN A 245 1.91 -4.23 18.20
N CYS A 246 2.04 -3.04 18.78
CA CYS A 246 0.95 -2.38 19.49
C CYS A 246 -0.28 -2.20 18.57
N ARG A 247 -0.07 -1.64 17.37
CA ARG A 247 -1.18 -1.36 16.45
C ARG A 247 -1.84 -2.63 15.90
N LEU A 248 -1.08 -3.66 15.59
CA LEU A 248 -1.61 -4.96 15.14
C LEU A 248 -2.50 -5.58 16.22
N LYS A 249 -2.08 -5.54 17.49
CA LYS A 249 -2.89 -5.97 18.63
C LYS A 249 -4.13 -5.11 18.83
N ASP A 250 -4.02 -3.80 18.71
CA ASP A 250 -5.17 -2.90 18.81
C ASP A 250 -6.24 -3.26 17.77
N ILE A 251 -5.82 -3.55 16.51
CA ILE A 251 -6.74 -3.98 15.46
C ILE A 251 -7.35 -5.34 15.80
N GLU A 252 -6.54 -6.32 16.24
CA GLU A 252 -7.03 -7.66 16.58
C GLU A 252 -8.05 -7.61 17.72
N CYS A 253 -7.78 -6.85 18.79
CA CYS A 253 -8.69 -6.65 19.91
C CYS A 253 -9.92 -5.79 19.52
N GLY A 254 -9.80 -4.92 18.54
CA GLY A 254 -10.86 -4.04 18.07
C GLY A 254 -11.85 -4.67 17.07
N GLY A 255 -11.80 -5.99 16.89
CA GLY A 255 -12.68 -6.73 15.98
C GLY A 255 -12.01 -7.24 14.71
N GLY A 256 -10.70 -7.13 14.63
CA GLY A 256 -9.91 -7.69 13.53
C GLY A 256 -9.83 -6.78 12.29
N VAL A 257 -9.31 -7.38 11.22
CA VAL A 257 -9.08 -6.68 9.96
C VAL A 257 -10.38 -6.19 9.30
N GLU A 258 -11.44 -6.97 9.42
CA GLU A 258 -12.76 -6.65 8.87
C GLU A 258 -13.34 -5.38 9.51
N ALA A 259 -13.21 -5.24 10.84
CA ALA A 259 -13.66 -4.03 11.54
C ALA A 259 -12.85 -2.79 11.13
N GLU A 260 -11.53 -2.93 10.93
CA GLU A 260 -10.68 -1.83 10.48
C GLU A 260 -11.02 -1.41 9.04
N ILE A 261 -11.21 -2.35 8.13
CA ILE A 261 -11.66 -2.08 6.75
C ILE A 261 -13.02 -1.36 6.77
N GLN A 262 -13.97 -1.84 7.58
CA GLN A 262 -15.29 -1.22 7.70
C GLN A 262 -15.21 0.22 8.25
N ARG A 263 -14.33 0.49 9.22
CA ARG A 263 -14.09 1.83 9.75
C ARG A 263 -13.59 2.78 8.65
N ILE A 264 -12.60 2.34 7.86
CA ILE A 264 -12.04 3.15 6.76
C ILE A 264 -13.08 3.34 5.65
N HIS A 265 -13.85 2.29 5.32
CA HIS A 265 -14.96 2.37 4.36
C HIS A 265 -15.98 3.43 4.78
N GLN A 266 -16.40 3.44 6.06
CA GLN A 266 -17.36 4.41 6.56
C GLN A 266 -16.82 5.85 6.46
N LEU A 267 -15.54 6.08 6.76
CA LEU A 267 -14.91 7.39 6.60
C LEU A 267 -14.88 7.83 5.14
N ALA A 268 -14.53 6.94 4.22
CA ALA A 268 -14.49 7.23 2.79
C ALA A 268 -15.90 7.53 2.25
N ALA A 269 -16.91 6.73 2.62
CA ALA A 269 -18.29 6.92 2.21
C ALA A 269 -18.88 8.24 2.75
N ASP A 270 -18.66 8.53 4.05
CA ASP A 270 -19.09 9.77 4.68
C ASP A 270 -18.50 11.01 4.00
N PHE A 271 -17.20 11.00 3.71
CA PHE A 271 -16.55 12.08 2.99
C PHE A 271 -17.11 12.27 1.58
N ARG A 272 -17.22 11.18 0.81
CA ARG A 272 -17.74 11.20 -0.57
C ARG A 272 -19.17 11.71 -0.64
N GLU A 273 -20.00 11.36 0.33
CA GLU A 273 -21.38 11.88 0.43
C GLU A 273 -21.40 13.38 0.68
N LYS A 274 -20.58 13.86 1.62
CA LYS A 274 -20.55 15.27 2.04
C LYS A 274 -20.04 16.25 0.98
N ILE A 275 -19.27 15.76 -0.02
CA ILE A 275 -18.69 16.61 -1.08
C ILE A 275 -19.54 16.70 -2.35
N LYS A 276 -20.67 15.97 -2.47
CA LYS A 276 -21.47 15.88 -3.70
C LYS A 276 -21.89 17.24 -4.28
N ASP A 277 -22.13 18.23 -3.43
CA ASP A 277 -22.54 19.57 -3.83
C ASP A 277 -21.36 20.53 -4.10
N LEU A 278 -20.12 20.06 -3.96
CA LEU A 278 -18.93 20.86 -4.24
C LEU A 278 -18.50 20.72 -5.70
N PRO A 279 -17.83 21.74 -6.30
CA PRO A 279 -17.34 21.68 -7.67
C PRO A 279 -16.05 20.81 -7.76
N LEU A 280 -16.18 19.56 -7.33
CA LEU A 280 -15.11 18.57 -7.25
C LEU A 280 -15.57 17.26 -7.90
N GLU A 281 -14.83 16.76 -8.85
CA GLU A 281 -15.11 15.50 -9.53
C GLU A 281 -14.23 14.38 -9.01
N ILE A 282 -14.81 13.21 -8.74
CA ILE A 282 -14.07 11.99 -8.45
C ILE A 282 -13.63 11.38 -9.79
N VAL A 283 -12.34 11.32 -10.05
CA VAL A 283 -11.81 10.90 -11.37
C VAL A 283 -11.58 9.40 -11.54
N SER A 284 -11.69 8.62 -10.48
CA SER A 284 -11.45 7.17 -10.56
C SER A 284 -12.73 6.40 -10.92
N GLU A 285 -12.63 5.47 -11.86
CA GLU A 285 -13.69 4.52 -12.21
C GLU A 285 -13.90 3.43 -11.16
N SER A 286 -12.87 3.14 -10.34
CA SER A 286 -12.91 2.15 -9.26
C SER A 286 -12.16 2.68 -8.05
N LEU A 287 -12.84 2.82 -6.93
CA LEU A 287 -12.33 3.49 -5.73
C LEU A 287 -11.88 2.48 -4.68
N SER A 288 -10.69 2.70 -4.12
CA SER A 288 -10.28 2.15 -2.84
C SER A 288 -10.96 2.92 -1.69
N ASN A 289 -11.07 2.28 -0.54
CA ASN A 289 -11.46 2.97 0.70
C ASN A 289 -10.34 3.88 1.23
N ALA A 290 -9.09 3.63 0.84
CA ALA A 290 -7.93 4.37 1.35
C ALA A 290 -7.91 5.85 0.93
N VAL A 291 -8.36 6.17 -0.30
CA VAL A 291 -8.15 7.50 -0.90
C VAL A 291 -9.30 7.87 -1.84
N THR A 292 -9.70 9.14 -1.81
CA THR A 292 -10.58 9.74 -2.83
C THR A 292 -9.78 10.73 -3.67
N PRO A 293 -9.62 10.49 -4.99
CA PRO A 293 -8.97 11.42 -5.92
C PRO A 293 -9.96 12.46 -6.42
N LEU A 294 -9.60 13.75 -6.36
CA LEU A 294 -10.50 14.87 -6.66
C LEU A 294 -9.90 15.80 -7.72
N HIS A 295 -10.67 16.05 -8.75
CA HIS A 295 -10.42 17.08 -9.76
C HIS A 295 -11.28 18.31 -9.48
N PRO A 296 -10.71 19.47 -9.17
CA PRO A 296 -11.49 20.71 -9.07
C PRO A 296 -11.89 21.19 -10.47
N ILE A 297 -13.17 21.55 -10.65
CA ILE A 297 -13.72 21.96 -11.96
C ILE A 297 -13.16 23.32 -12.38
N THR A 298 -13.00 24.25 -11.44
CA THR A 298 -12.70 25.67 -11.72
C THR A 298 -11.40 26.18 -11.11
N ALA A 299 -10.79 25.42 -10.21
CA ALA A 299 -9.61 25.84 -9.45
C ALA A 299 -8.40 24.94 -9.67
N SER A 300 -7.22 25.41 -9.30
CA SER A 300 -6.02 24.58 -9.22
C SER A 300 -6.07 23.65 -8.01
N ALA A 301 -5.86 22.37 -8.23
CA ALA A 301 -5.76 21.37 -7.16
C ALA A 301 -4.61 21.67 -6.18
N TYR A 302 -3.50 22.18 -6.68
CA TYR A 302 -2.36 22.54 -5.83
C TYR A 302 -2.66 23.78 -4.98
N LYS A 303 -3.38 24.76 -5.51
CA LYS A 303 -3.79 25.96 -4.75
C LYS A 303 -4.78 25.59 -3.63
N ILE A 304 -5.69 24.64 -3.88
CA ILE A 304 -6.59 24.10 -2.82
C ILE A 304 -5.76 23.50 -1.69
N PHE A 305 -4.75 22.68 -2.01
CA PHE A 305 -3.84 22.12 -1.00
C PHE A 305 -3.13 23.21 -0.20
N GLU A 306 -2.57 24.23 -0.85
CA GLU A 306 -1.88 25.33 -0.16
C GLU A 306 -2.82 26.07 0.81
N ILE A 307 -4.02 26.43 0.37
CA ILE A 307 -5.01 27.13 1.19
C ILE A 307 -5.45 26.27 2.38
N LEU A 308 -5.78 24.99 2.17
CA LEU A 308 -6.16 24.08 3.24
C LEU A 308 -5.05 23.95 4.29
N LYS A 309 -3.80 23.85 3.85
CA LYS A 309 -2.64 23.75 4.72
C LYS A 309 -2.40 25.06 5.49
N ASP A 310 -2.39 26.18 4.81
CA ASP A 310 -1.90 27.45 5.39
C ASP A 310 -2.99 28.20 6.17
N GLU A 311 -4.26 28.11 5.80
CA GLU A 311 -5.37 28.83 6.45
C GLU A 311 -6.17 27.96 7.42
N TYR A 312 -6.26 26.61 7.18
CA TYR A 312 -7.12 25.74 7.99
C TYR A 312 -6.33 24.69 8.78
N ASP A 313 -5.00 24.62 8.64
CA ASP A 313 -4.14 23.56 9.24
C ASP A 313 -4.60 22.14 8.89
N ILE A 314 -5.06 21.95 7.63
CA ILE A 314 -5.52 20.70 7.07
C ILE A 314 -4.61 20.26 5.93
N TRP A 315 -4.07 19.06 6.03
CA TRP A 315 -3.20 18.48 5.02
C TRP A 315 -3.96 17.46 4.17
N VAL A 316 -4.08 17.73 2.87
CA VAL A 316 -4.50 16.77 1.84
C VAL A 316 -3.29 16.38 1.00
N CYS A 317 -3.41 15.38 0.13
CA CYS A 317 -2.29 14.88 -0.65
C CYS A 317 -2.24 15.54 -2.04
N PRO A 318 -1.32 16.47 -2.32
CA PRO A 318 -1.17 17.05 -3.65
C PRO A 318 -0.57 16.00 -4.61
N ASN A 319 -0.75 16.20 -5.90
CA ASN A 319 -0.02 15.48 -6.94
C ASN A 319 1.18 16.29 -7.45
N GLY A 320 2.06 15.61 -8.20
CA GLY A 320 3.20 16.22 -8.89
C GLY A 320 3.08 16.14 -10.41
N GLY A 321 4.07 16.69 -11.10
CA GLY A 321 4.19 16.62 -12.56
C GLY A 321 2.94 17.15 -13.28
N LYS A 322 2.46 16.40 -14.26
CA LYS A 322 1.30 16.79 -15.11
C LYS A 322 -0.03 16.86 -14.35
N LEU A 323 -0.13 16.22 -13.17
CA LEU A 323 -1.34 16.19 -12.36
C LEU A 323 -1.34 17.23 -11.23
N LYS A 324 -0.27 18.03 -11.08
CA LYS A 324 -0.10 18.98 -9.98
C LYS A 324 -1.30 19.94 -9.86
N GLU A 325 -1.70 20.55 -10.96
CA GLU A 325 -2.79 21.54 -10.97
C GLU A 325 -4.18 20.90 -11.13
N LYS A 326 -4.23 19.60 -11.46
CA LYS A 326 -5.46 18.93 -11.88
C LYS A 326 -6.06 18.01 -10.83
N LEU A 327 -5.24 17.47 -9.91
CA LEU A 327 -5.67 16.40 -9.03
C LEU A 327 -5.03 16.52 -7.65
N PHE A 328 -5.87 16.50 -6.61
CA PHE A 328 -5.45 16.24 -5.25
C PHE A 328 -6.20 15.04 -4.68
N ARG A 329 -5.75 14.52 -3.55
CA ARG A 329 -6.31 13.29 -2.96
C ARG A 329 -6.58 13.51 -1.49
N VAL A 330 -7.68 12.94 -1.02
CA VAL A 330 -8.07 12.90 0.39
C VAL A 330 -7.94 11.47 0.90
N GLY A 331 -7.10 11.23 1.88
CA GLY A 331 -6.90 9.95 2.54
C GLY A 331 -7.94 9.74 3.64
N HIS A 332 -8.30 8.46 3.86
CA HIS A 332 -9.29 8.05 4.89
C HIS A 332 -8.69 7.11 5.92
N MET A 333 -7.37 6.94 5.88
CA MET A 333 -6.59 6.07 6.76
C MET A 333 -6.07 6.83 8.00
N GLY A 334 -5.67 6.07 9.02
CA GLY A 334 -5.12 6.63 10.26
C GLY A 334 -6.19 6.98 11.29
N ASP A 335 -5.80 7.74 12.32
CA ASP A 335 -6.69 8.16 13.42
C ASP A 335 -7.55 9.36 13.00
N LEU A 336 -8.49 9.10 12.09
CA LEU A 336 -9.50 10.04 11.61
C LEU A 336 -10.90 9.61 12.07
N LYS A 337 -11.80 10.60 12.22
CA LYS A 337 -13.18 10.46 12.66
C LYS A 337 -14.12 11.18 11.69
N PRO A 338 -15.45 10.87 11.69
CA PRO A 338 -16.44 11.58 10.85
C PRO A 338 -16.49 13.09 11.08
N GLU A 339 -16.17 13.56 12.29
CA GLU A 339 -16.07 14.97 12.64
C GLU A 339 -14.92 15.67 11.91
N ASP A 340 -13.81 14.96 11.67
CA ASP A 340 -12.68 15.47 10.89
C ASP A 340 -13.07 15.68 9.43
N ASN A 341 -13.82 14.73 8.84
CA ASN A 341 -14.41 14.90 7.50
C ASN A 341 -15.32 16.14 7.45
N THR A 342 -16.13 16.35 8.49
CA THR A 342 -17.02 17.53 8.56
C THR A 342 -16.20 18.82 8.60
N THR A 343 -15.09 18.83 9.32
CA THR A 343 -14.17 19.99 9.39
C THR A 343 -13.56 20.28 8.02
N LEU A 344 -13.03 19.25 7.32
CA LEU A 344 -12.48 19.40 5.97
C LEU A 344 -13.54 19.92 4.98
N VAL A 345 -14.74 19.33 5.00
CA VAL A 345 -15.81 19.72 4.07
C VAL A 345 -16.29 21.15 4.35
N ASN A 346 -16.37 21.58 5.61
CA ASN A 346 -16.72 22.96 5.95
C ASN A 346 -15.64 23.95 5.46
N SER A 347 -14.37 23.61 5.54
CA SER A 347 -13.28 24.42 4.97
C SER A 347 -13.41 24.53 3.43
N LEU A 348 -13.72 23.44 2.74
CA LEU A 348 -13.98 23.46 1.30
C LEU A 348 -15.23 24.30 0.95
N LYS A 349 -16.30 24.25 1.74
CA LYS A 349 -17.51 25.09 1.57
C LYS A 349 -17.21 26.58 1.79
N ASP A 350 -16.38 26.91 2.76
CA ASP A 350 -15.92 28.29 2.99
C ASP A 350 -15.10 28.76 1.80
N MET A 351 -14.14 27.96 1.32
CA MET A 351 -13.36 28.28 0.11
C MET A 351 -14.27 28.53 -1.10
N ARG A 352 -15.35 27.72 -1.27
CA ARG A 352 -16.34 27.94 -2.33
C ARG A 352 -17.06 29.29 -2.16
N SER A 353 -17.50 29.63 -0.95
CA SER A 353 -18.18 30.90 -0.69
C SER A 353 -17.31 32.11 -0.98
N ARG A 354 -15.99 31.96 -0.88
CA ARG A 354 -14.95 32.97 -1.18
C ARG A 354 -14.54 32.95 -2.66
N GLY A 355 -15.13 32.09 -3.51
CA GLY A 355 -14.78 31.97 -4.94
C GLY A 355 -13.39 31.39 -5.20
N LEU A 356 -12.86 30.57 -4.27
CA LEU A 356 -11.53 29.95 -4.36
C LEU A 356 -11.57 28.55 -4.99
N ILE A 357 -12.76 27.92 -5.03
CA ILE A 357 -13.05 26.66 -5.71
C ILE A 357 -14.40 26.69 -6.39
#